data_18be84c2a0caed09ab2bd50ae745c154
#
_entry.id   18be84c2a0caed09ab2bd50ae745c154
#
_cell.length_a   1.000
_cell.length_b   1.000
_cell.length_c   1.000
_cell.angle_alpha   90.00
_cell.angle_beta   90.00
_cell.angle_gamma   90.00
#
_symmetry.space_group_name_H-M   'P 1'
#
loop_
_entity.id
_entity.type
_entity.pdbx_description
1 polymer ?
#
loop_
_entity_poly.entity_id
_entity_poly.type
_entity_poly.pdbx_seq_one_letter_code
_entity_poly.pdbx_strand_id
1 'polypeptide(L)'
;MLSFKSSTASSAPVNLQPWTKLSEPIDCEVLFMAKDKKSTKKRHSVDIAKMSNKDYLSELRRLHVEIVKLQEWVRHEGIKICIVFEGRDGAGKGGTIKALTERVSPRIFRVVALPAPTDREKSQMYVQRYLPHLPAAGEVVIFDRSWYNRAGVERVMGFCTKEQAVSFLRAVPLVERAIVDSGIMLFKYWLEVSPQEQTRRLEARIEDGRKIWKLTPMDLKSYSRWYDYSRARDDMFKATDTGHAPWLVANSNDKRRARLNIITDLLSRIPYEEVPREKVKLPKRQRPGGYHEPDYPLKRIPEKF
;
A
#
# COMPACT_ATOMS: atom_id res chain seq x y z
N MET A 1 -40.94 -14.78 33.69
CA MET A 1 -41.06 -15.26 32.29
C MET A 1 -41.27 -14.06 31.39
N LEU A 2 -40.24 -13.52 30.78
CA LEU A 2 -40.28 -12.46 29.79
C LEU A 2 -39.77 -13.03 28.47
N SER A 3 -40.70 -13.14 27.53
CA SER A 3 -40.50 -13.68 26.17
C SER A 3 -39.72 -12.69 25.31
N PHE A 4 -38.49 -13.05 24.91
CA PHE A 4 -37.76 -12.34 23.88
C PHE A 4 -38.20 -12.85 22.49
N LYS A 5 -38.90 -12.00 21.74
CA LYS A 5 -39.15 -12.23 20.31
C LYS A 5 -37.86 -11.90 19.56
N SER A 6 -37.25 -12.91 18.94
CA SER A 6 -36.17 -12.77 17.97
C SER A 6 -36.72 -12.25 16.63
N SER A 7 -36.37 -11.04 16.27
CA SER A 7 -36.58 -10.49 14.93
C SER A 7 -35.42 -10.93 14.06
N THR A 8 -35.64 -11.92 13.22
CA THR A 8 -34.70 -12.31 12.15
C THR A 8 -34.90 -11.36 10.98
N ALA A 9 -34.03 -10.36 10.88
CA ALA A 9 -33.91 -9.57 9.65
C ALA A 9 -33.20 -10.43 8.58
N SER A 10 -33.96 -10.82 7.58
CA SER A 10 -33.47 -11.49 6.35
C SER A 10 -32.66 -10.49 5.55
N SER A 11 -31.34 -10.60 5.61
CA SER A 11 -30.45 -9.90 4.68
C SER A 11 -30.44 -10.66 3.35
N ALA A 12 -31.00 -10.04 2.32
CA ALA A 12 -30.85 -10.52 0.95
C ALA A 12 -29.36 -10.54 0.57
N PRO A 13 -28.87 -11.54 -0.16
CA PRO A 13 -27.49 -11.58 -0.58
C PRO A 13 -27.23 -10.44 -1.58
N VAL A 14 -26.23 -9.59 -1.26
CA VAL A 14 -25.71 -8.58 -2.18
C VAL A 14 -25.12 -9.31 -3.38
N ASN A 15 -25.74 -9.11 -4.53
CA ASN A 15 -25.30 -9.69 -5.79
C ASN A 15 -24.03 -8.97 -6.26
N LEU A 16 -22.85 -9.43 -5.78
CA LEU A 16 -21.55 -8.94 -6.21
C LEU A 16 -21.34 -9.35 -7.68
N GLN A 17 -21.71 -8.49 -8.60
CA GLN A 17 -21.35 -8.65 -10.00
C GLN A 17 -19.81 -8.71 -10.11
N PRO A 18 -19.24 -9.67 -10.83
CA PRO A 18 -17.80 -9.75 -10.98
C PRO A 18 -17.28 -8.50 -11.72
N TRP A 19 -16.13 -8.00 -11.27
CA TRP A 19 -15.41 -6.79 -11.72
C TRP A 19 -15.12 -6.71 -13.24
N THR A 20 -15.58 -7.67 -14.02
CA THR A 20 -15.34 -7.78 -15.47
C THR A 20 -16.10 -6.77 -16.33
N LYS A 21 -16.95 -5.89 -15.77
CA LYS A 21 -17.74 -4.92 -16.56
C LYS A 21 -17.13 -3.52 -16.69
N LEU A 22 -15.90 -3.27 -16.23
CA LEU A 22 -15.23 -1.97 -16.36
C LEU A 22 -14.03 -1.96 -17.31
N SER A 23 -13.92 -2.93 -18.22
CA SER A 23 -12.94 -2.91 -19.29
C SER A 23 -13.61 -3.24 -20.62
N GLU A 24 -14.28 -2.29 -21.23
CA GLU A 24 -14.35 -2.34 -22.69
C GLU A 24 -12.93 -2.13 -23.21
N PRO A 25 -12.41 -2.99 -24.08
CA PRO A 25 -11.11 -2.78 -24.67
C PRO A 25 -11.20 -1.53 -25.54
N ILE A 26 -10.43 -0.49 -25.18
CA ILE A 26 -10.11 0.60 -26.11
C ILE A 26 -9.35 -0.07 -27.25
N ASP A 27 -9.97 -0.07 -28.42
CA ASP A 27 -9.48 -0.65 -29.65
C ASP A 27 -8.12 -0.02 -30.01
N CYS A 28 -7.03 -0.76 -29.78
CA CYS A 28 -5.66 -0.33 -29.96
C CYS A 28 -5.14 -0.58 -31.39
N GLU A 29 -6.02 -0.91 -32.36
CA GLU A 29 -5.60 -1.24 -33.74
C GLU A 29 -5.45 -0.04 -34.70
N VAL A 30 -5.72 1.20 -34.27
CA VAL A 30 -5.69 2.35 -35.21
C VAL A 30 -4.40 3.19 -35.11
N LEU A 31 -3.38 2.80 -34.35
CA LEU A 31 -2.17 3.65 -34.18
C LEU A 31 -0.83 2.98 -34.54
N PHE A 32 -0.84 1.94 -35.37
CA PHE A 32 0.40 1.31 -35.83
C PHE A 32 0.56 1.31 -37.36
N MET A 33 0.41 2.47 -38.02
CA MET A 33 0.97 2.69 -39.36
C MET A 33 1.25 4.18 -39.58
N ALA A 34 2.36 4.67 -39.06
CA ALA A 34 3.09 5.80 -39.62
C ALA A 34 4.58 5.64 -39.32
N LYS A 35 5.30 5.06 -40.25
CA LYS A 35 6.77 5.27 -40.32
C LYS A 35 6.99 6.75 -40.62
N ASP A 36 7.64 7.46 -39.67
CA ASP A 36 8.41 8.61 -40.06
C ASP A 36 9.62 8.89 -39.14
N LYS A 37 10.64 9.29 -39.82
CA LYS A 37 12.01 9.57 -39.50
C LYS A 37 12.29 10.38 -38.24
N LYS A 38 13.37 9.95 -37.54
CA LYS A 38 14.27 10.73 -36.67
C LYS A 38 13.85 12.19 -36.39
N SER A 39 13.27 12.39 -35.19
CA SER A 39 13.39 13.64 -34.47
C SER A 39 13.51 13.29 -33.00
N THR A 40 14.71 13.35 -32.46
CA THR A 40 15.01 13.37 -31.02
C THR A 40 14.41 14.63 -30.42
N LYS A 41 13.10 14.65 -30.23
CA LYS A 41 12.46 15.65 -29.37
C LYS A 41 12.90 15.39 -27.93
N LYS A 42 13.85 16.19 -27.41
CA LYS A 42 14.05 16.41 -25.98
C LYS A 42 12.68 16.60 -25.36
N ARG A 43 12.21 15.59 -24.58
CA ARG A 43 11.07 15.80 -23.70
C ARG A 43 11.48 16.91 -22.73
N HIS A 44 10.96 18.11 -22.95
CA HIS A 44 11.04 19.18 -21.97
C HIS A 44 10.40 18.64 -20.69
N SER A 45 11.23 18.38 -19.69
CA SER A 45 10.75 18.25 -18.33
C SER A 45 10.17 19.61 -17.97
N VAL A 46 8.86 19.71 -17.93
CA VAL A 46 8.20 20.87 -17.29
C VAL A 46 8.71 20.81 -15.85
N ASP A 47 9.49 21.80 -15.47
CA ASP A 47 10.01 21.94 -14.12
C ASP A 47 8.80 22.32 -13.22
N ILE A 48 8.07 21.31 -12.81
CA ILE A 48 6.89 21.51 -11.94
C ILE A 48 7.41 21.96 -10.59
N ALA A 49 7.15 23.21 -10.24
CA ALA A 49 7.55 23.83 -8.98
C ALA A 49 7.28 22.89 -7.79
N LYS A 50 8.24 22.81 -6.89
CA LYS A 50 8.17 21.91 -5.72
C LYS A 50 6.95 22.24 -4.87
N MET A 51 6.11 21.26 -4.55
CA MET A 51 4.90 21.47 -3.74
C MET A 51 5.26 22.02 -2.35
N SER A 52 4.59 23.09 -1.92
CA SER A 52 4.80 23.67 -0.59
C SER A 52 4.34 22.71 0.51
N ASN A 53 4.87 22.88 1.72
CA ASN A 53 4.43 22.05 2.86
C ASN A 53 2.98 22.37 3.25
N LYS A 54 2.57 23.61 3.13
CA LYS A 54 1.22 24.09 3.44
C LYS A 54 0.19 23.43 2.51
N ASP A 55 0.44 23.47 1.21
CA ASP A 55 -0.45 22.87 0.20
C ASP A 55 -0.53 21.33 0.37
N TYR A 56 0.62 20.69 0.59
CA TYR A 56 0.67 19.25 0.87
C TYR A 56 -0.17 18.87 2.08
N LEU A 57 -0.03 19.59 3.20
CA LEU A 57 -0.78 19.28 4.42
C LEU A 57 -2.28 19.58 4.26
N SER A 58 -2.65 20.60 3.50
CA SER A 58 -4.04 20.91 3.19
C SER A 58 -4.70 19.78 2.41
N GLU A 59 -4.09 19.37 1.30
CA GLU A 59 -4.60 18.28 0.47
C GLU A 59 -4.59 16.93 1.21
N LEU A 60 -3.55 16.66 2.01
CA LEU A 60 -3.49 15.43 2.79
C LEU A 60 -4.62 15.36 3.82
N ARG A 61 -4.97 16.48 4.47
CA ARG A 61 -6.12 16.51 5.40
C ARG A 61 -7.44 16.17 4.69
N ARG A 62 -7.66 16.72 3.49
CA ARG A 62 -8.84 16.40 2.68
C ARG A 62 -8.90 14.91 2.35
N LEU A 63 -7.78 14.35 1.89
CA LEU A 63 -7.69 12.92 1.58
C LEU A 63 -7.85 12.04 2.82
N HIS A 64 -7.36 12.45 3.99
CA HIS A 64 -7.58 11.70 5.24
C HIS A 64 -9.06 11.57 5.61
N VAL A 65 -9.88 12.60 5.33
CA VAL A 65 -11.33 12.51 5.53
C VAL A 65 -11.92 11.41 4.64
N GLU A 66 -11.50 11.37 3.38
CA GLU A 66 -11.97 10.34 2.45
C GLU A 66 -11.48 8.93 2.82
N ILE A 67 -10.24 8.79 3.31
CA ILE A 67 -9.73 7.50 3.81
C ILE A 67 -10.52 7.02 5.03
N VAL A 68 -10.96 7.93 5.91
CA VAL A 68 -11.81 7.57 7.05
C VAL A 68 -13.20 7.10 6.58
N LYS A 69 -13.80 7.74 5.56
CA LYS A 69 -15.05 7.26 4.95
C LYS A 69 -14.87 5.87 4.34
N LEU A 70 -13.79 5.67 3.59
CA LEU A 70 -13.42 4.36 3.07
C LEU A 70 -13.29 3.32 4.18
N GLN A 71 -12.62 3.64 5.29
CA GLN A 71 -12.49 2.74 6.44
C GLN A 71 -13.85 2.30 7.00
N GLU A 72 -14.77 3.24 7.16
CA GLU A 72 -16.10 2.94 7.68
C GLU A 72 -16.89 2.07 6.73
N TRP A 73 -16.82 2.37 5.45
CA TRP A 73 -17.46 1.57 4.40
C TRP A 73 -16.88 0.15 4.33
N VAL A 74 -15.55 0.01 4.34
CA VAL A 74 -14.86 -1.30 4.36
C VAL A 74 -15.34 -2.15 5.54
N ARG A 75 -15.43 -1.55 6.73
CA ARG A 75 -15.91 -2.24 7.93
C ARG A 75 -17.39 -2.59 7.85
N HIS A 76 -18.22 -1.69 7.32
CA HIS A 76 -19.68 -1.87 7.21
C HIS A 76 -20.04 -2.97 6.23
N GLU A 77 -19.44 -2.93 5.02
CA GLU A 77 -19.70 -3.87 3.94
C GLU A 77 -18.88 -5.17 4.03
N GLY A 78 -17.98 -5.29 4.99
CA GLY A 78 -17.11 -6.46 5.10
C GLY A 78 -16.15 -6.64 3.94
N ILE A 79 -15.76 -5.56 3.28
CA ILE A 79 -14.85 -5.59 2.11
C ILE A 79 -13.44 -6.01 2.54
N LYS A 80 -12.75 -6.72 1.64
CA LYS A 80 -11.37 -7.18 1.83
C LYS A 80 -10.46 -6.46 0.86
N ILE A 81 -9.48 -5.69 1.35
CA ILE A 81 -8.54 -4.94 0.51
C ILE A 81 -7.12 -5.35 0.83
N CYS A 82 -6.34 -5.69 -0.19
CA CYS A 82 -4.91 -5.97 -0.11
C CYS A 82 -4.14 -4.97 -0.98
N ILE A 83 -3.20 -4.24 -0.37
CA ILE A 83 -2.38 -3.25 -1.06
C ILE A 83 -0.92 -3.67 -0.95
N VAL A 84 -0.25 -3.80 -2.09
CA VAL A 84 1.16 -4.14 -2.18
C VAL A 84 1.95 -2.90 -2.56
N PHE A 85 2.92 -2.52 -1.72
CA PHE A 85 3.87 -1.45 -2.02
C PHE A 85 5.25 -2.01 -2.33
N GLU A 86 5.66 -1.83 -3.59
CA GLU A 86 6.97 -2.21 -4.09
C GLU A 86 7.71 -0.98 -4.67
N GLY A 87 8.96 -1.14 -4.98
CA GLY A 87 9.80 -0.07 -5.53
C GLY A 87 11.20 -0.08 -4.94
N ARG A 88 12.06 0.75 -5.52
CA ARG A 88 13.48 0.84 -5.16
C ARG A 88 13.68 1.32 -3.71
N ASP A 89 14.86 1.04 -3.19
CA ASP A 89 15.28 1.60 -1.91
C ASP A 89 15.37 3.13 -2.05
N GLY A 90 14.92 3.82 -1.00
CA GLY A 90 14.81 5.28 -1.08
C GLY A 90 13.58 5.82 -1.82
N ALA A 91 12.80 5.00 -2.53
CA ALA A 91 11.62 5.46 -3.28
C ALA A 91 10.53 6.09 -2.41
N GLY A 92 10.42 5.74 -1.12
CA GLY A 92 9.51 6.40 -0.19
C GLY A 92 8.32 5.57 0.24
N LYS A 93 8.34 4.24 0.05
CA LYS A 93 7.28 3.29 0.45
C LYS A 93 6.75 3.53 1.86
N GLY A 94 7.57 3.36 2.88
CA GLY A 94 7.14 3.53 4.28
C GLY A 94 6.58 4.92 4.61
N GLY A 95 7.03 5.98 3.91
CA GLY A 95 6.45 7.33 4.07
C GLY A 95 5.08 7.48 3.41
N THR A 96 4.80 6.73 2.34
CA THR A 96 3.49 6.67 1.70
C THR A 96 2.53 5.85 2.55
N ILE A 97 2.96 4.69 3.03
CA ILE A 97 2.19 3.85 3.96
C ILE A 97 1.81 4.64 5.21
N LYS A 98 2.78 5.36 5.82
CA LYS A 98 2.49 6.23 6.97
C LYS A 98 1.44 7.29 6.65
N ALA A 99 1.55 7.98 5.50
CA ALA A 99 0.56 8.99 5.11
C ALA A 99 -0.84 8.39 4.90
N LEU A 100 -0.92 7.17 4.37
CA LEU A 100 -2.18 6.45 4.19
C LEU A 100 -2.80 5.99 5.53
N THR A 101 -1.97 5.61 6.50
CA THR A 101 -2.43 4.99 7.76
C THR A 101 -2.50 5.95 8.96
N GLU A 102 -2.11 7.21 8.80
CA GLU A 102 -1.95 8.16 9.92
C GLU A 102 -3.26 8.46 10.68
N ARG A 103 -4.40 8.38 10.00
CA ARG A 103 -5.70 8.78 10.56
C ARG A 103 -6.75 7.67 10.60
N VAL A 104 -6.32 6.44 10.39
CA VAL A 104 -7.20 5.27 10.40
C VAL A 104 -6.90 4.34 11.57
N SER A 105 -7.84 3.45 11.85
CA SER A 105 -7.69 2.46 12.92
C SER A 105 -6.70 1.35 12.51
N PRO A 106 -5.66 1.06 13.31
CA PRO A 106 -4.74 -0.04 13.04
C PRO A 106 -5.40 -1.43 13.16
N ARG A 107 -6.62 -1.51 13.69
CA ARG A 107 -7.42 -2.74 13.71
C ARG A 107 -8.07 -3.05 12.37
N ILE A 108 -8.24 -2.03 11.51
CA ILE A 108 -8.81 -2.15 10.17
C ILE A 108 -7.72 -2.07 9.12
N PHE A 109 -6.82 -1.07 9.23
CA PHE A 109 -5.66 -0.91 8.36
C PHE A 109 -4.43 -1.54 9.01
N ARG A 110 -4.06 -2.76 8.58
CA ARG A 110 -2.90 -3.48 9.08
C ARG A 110 -1.73 -3.35 8.12
N VAL A 111 -0.57 -2.96 8.64
CA VAL A 111 0.68 -2.93 7.87
C VAL A 111 1.46 -4.20 8.16
N VAL A 112 1.84 -4.90 7.11
CA VAL A 112 2.63 -6.15 7.17
C VAL A 112 3.98 -5.90 6.52
N ALA A 113 5.05 -6.05 7.30
CA ALA A 113 6.44 -5.98 6.85
C ALA A 113 7.15 -7.23 7.38
N LEU A 114 7.26 -8.27 6.57
CA LEU A 114 7.85 -9.53 6.99
C LEU A 114 9.38 -9.43 7.03
N PRO A 115 10.03 -10.02 8.04
CA PRO A 115 11.48 -10.12 8.11
C PRO A 115 12.03 -11.07 7.03
N ALA A 116 13.34 -11.28 6.99
CA ALA A 116 13.93 -12.32 6.16
C ALA A 116 13.28 -13.68 6.46
N PRO A 117 13.06 -14.55 5.44
CA PRO A 117 12.42 -15.84 5.63
C PRO A 117 13.26 -16.75 6.56
N THR A 118 12.58 -17.45 7.46
CA THR A 118 13.15 -18.53 8.28
C THR A 118 13.58 -19.71 7.41
N ASP A 119 14.39 -20.63 7.93
CA ASP A 119 14.81 -21.81 7.15
C ASP A 119 13.63 -22.70 6.77
N ARG A 120 12.60 -22.79 7.62
CA ARG A 120 11.35 -23.45 7.29
C ARG A 120 10.65 -22.78 6.11
N GLU A 121 10.49 -21.46 6.14
CA GLU A 121 9.83 -20.68 5.08
C GLU A 121 10.60 -20.74 3.75
N LYS A 122 11.92 -20.86 3.78
CA LYS A 122 12.74 -21.04 2.57
C LYS A 122 12.45 -22.37 1.85
N SER A 123 12.02 -23.41 2.59
CA SER A 123 11.66 -24.73 2.04
C SER A 123 10.20 -24.82 1.57
N GLN A 124 9.36 -23.85 1.92
CA GLN A 124 7.95 -23.81 1.56
C GLN A 124 7.70 -23.15 0.20
N MET A 125 6.46 -23.28 -0.30
CA MET A 125 6.02 -22.47 -1.44
C MET A 125 6.17 -20.98 -1.06
N TYR A 126 6.87 -20.21 -1.88
CA TYR A 126 7.35 -18.88 -1.47
C TYR A 126 6.24 -17.92 -1.01
N VAL A 127 5.08 -17.94 -1.67
CA VAL A 127 3.96 -17.07 -1.30
C VAL A 127 3.26 -17.51 0.00
N GLN A 128 3.49 -18.74 0.45
CA GLN A 128 2.81 -19.30 1.63
C GLN A 128 2.99 -18.45 2.89
N ARG A 129 4.15 -17.82 3.08
CA ARG A 129 4.41 -16.95 4.23
C ARG A 129 3.58 -15.66 4.24
N TYR A 130 3.02 -15.25 3.10
CA TYR A 130 2.20 -14.04 2.97
C TYR A 130 0.71 -14.34 3.09
N LEU A 131 0.26 -15.53 2.70
CA LEU A 131 -1.16 -15.91 2.70
C LEU A 131 -1.85 -15.75 4.06
N PRO A 132 -1.25 -16.09 5.23
CA PRO A 132 -1.87 -15.90 6.53
C PRO A 132 -2.15 -14.44 6.90
N HIS A 133 -1.53 -13.51 6.19
CA HIS A 133 -1.68 -12.07 6.43
C HIS A 133 -2.71 -11.41 5.51
N LEU A 134 -3.32 -12.13 4.58
CA LEU A 134 -4.36 -11.57 3.72
C LEU A 134 -5.55 -11.04 4.55
N PRO A 135 -6.31 -10.07 4.03
CA PRO A 135 -7.39 -9.44 4.78
C PRO A 135 -8.56 -10.39 5.03
N ALA A 136 -9.10 -10.33 6.24
CA ALA A 136 -10.44 -10.81 6.55
C ALA A 136 -11.49 -9.76 6.17
N ALA A 137 -12.78 -10.11 6.28
CA ALA A 137 -13.88 -9.18 6.05
C ALA A 137 -13.76 -7.92 6.93
N GLY A 138 -13.84 -6.75 6.32
CA GLY A 138 -13.70 -5.47 7.01
C GLY A 138 -12.26 -5.02 7.25
N GLU A 139 -11.27 -5.64 6.59
CA GLU A 139 -9.86 -5.31 6.77
C GLU A 139 -9.20 -4.78 5.48
N VAL A 140 -8.26 -3.85 5.67
CA VAL A 140 -7.30 -3.38 4.66
C VAL A 140 -5.90 -3.80 5.09
N VAL A 141 -5.26 -4.68 4.33
CA VAL A 141 -3.89 -5.11 4.59
C VAL A 141 -2.94 -4.43 3.63
N ILE A 142 -1.89 -3.84 4.15
CA ILE A 142 -0.86 -3.13 3.40
C ILE A 142 0.47 -3.85 3.58
N PHE A 143 1.02 -4.40 2.49
CA PHE A 143 2.34 -5.00 2.49
C PHE A 143 3.41 -3.94 2.17
N ASP A 144 4.31 -3.66 3.13
CA ASP A 144 5.58 -2.94 2.86
C ASP A 144 6.62 -3.95 2.41
N ARG A 145 6.76 -4.12 1.12
CA ARG A 145 7.34 -5.28 0.42
C ARG A 145 6.48 -6.55 0.56
N SER A 146 6.48 -7.36 -0.44
CA SER A 146 5.56 -8.49 -0.55
C SER A 146 6.26 -9.74 -1.08
N TRP A 147 5.47 -10.68 -1.60
CA TRP A 147 5.98 -11.84 -2.35
C TRP A 147 6.87 -11.45 -3.54
N TYR A 148 6.80 -10.21 -4.00
CA TYR A 148 7.67 -9.72 -5.07
C TYR A 148 9.14 -9.53 -4.65
N ASN A 149 9.49 -9.68 -3.37
CA ASN A 149 10.88 -9.80 -2.95
C ASN A 149 11.63 -10.91 -3.71
N ARG A 150 10.95 -12.02 -4.08
CA ARG A 150 11.52 -13.10 -4.88
C ARG A 150 11.94 -12.64 -6.27
N ALA A 151 11.13 -11.80 -6.93
CA ALA A 151 11.44 -11.24 -8.25
C ALA A 151 12.47 -10.10 -8.19
N GLY A 152 12.54 -9.38 -7.07
CA GLY A 152 13.39 -8.21 -6.84
C GLY A 152 14.67 -8.54 -6.08
N VAL A 153 14.66 -8.23 -4.79
CA VAL A 153 15.86 -8.29 -3.94
C VAL A 153 16.47 -9.68 -3.85
N GLU A 154 15.68 -10.73 -3.76
CA GLU A 154 16.23 -12.08 -3.63
C GLU A 154 16.93 -12.53 -4.91
N ARG A 155 16.34 -12.26 -6.07
CA ARG A 155 16.94 -12.52 -7.37
C ARG A 155 18.24 -11.73 -7.57
N VAL A 156 18.21 -10.42 -7.30
CA VAL A 156 19.37 -9.54 -7.56
C VAL A 156 20.52 -9.83 -6.60
N MET A 157 20.21 -10.15 -5.33
CA MET A 157 21.24 -10.42 -4.31
C MET A 157 21.70 -11.88 -4.28
N GLY A 158 21.09 -12.77 -5.08
CA GLY A 158 21.43 -14.18 -5.11
C GLY A 158 20.92 -14.96 -3.91
N PHE A 159 19.83 -14.51 -3.26
CA PHE A 159 19.19 -15.25 -2.16
C PHE A 159 18.24 -16.34 -2.66
N CYS A 160 17.97 -16.37 -3.94
CA CYS A 160 17.30 -17.46 -4.62
C CYS A 160 18.02 -17.80 -5.93
N THR A 161 17.80 -19.03 -6.44
CA THR A 161 18.34 -19.41 -7.73
C THR A 161 17.58 -18.75 -8.88
N LYS A 162 18.15 -18.75 -10.08
CA LYS A 162 17.50 -18.22 -11.29
C LYS A 162 16.21 -19.00 -11.60
N GLU A 163 16.25 -20.31 -11.44
CA GLU A 163 15.12 -21.21 -11.66
C GLU A 163 13.97 -20.94 -10.70
N GLN A 164 14.29 -20.68 -9.41
CA GLN A 164 13.31 -20.29 -8.39
C GLN A 164 12.64 -18.95 -8.74
N ALA A 165 13.39 -17.96 -9.21
CA ALA A 165 12.83 -16.66 -9.62
C ALA A 165 11.93 -16.82 -10.85
N VAL A 166 12.34 -17.59 -11.87
CA VAL A 166 11.54 -17.86 -13.07
C VAL A 166 10.28 -18.65 -12.73
N SER A 167 10.37 -19.67 -11.90
CA SER A 167 9.21 -20.45 -11.45
C SER A 167 8.22 -19.58 -10.68
N PHE A 168 8.71 -18.69 -9.81
CA PHE A 168 7.88 -17.73 -9.09
C PHE A 168 7.12 -16.81 -10.04
N LEU A 169 7.81 -16.22 -11.04
CA LEU A 169 7.18 -15.28 -12.00
C LEU A 169 6.09 -15.97 -12.85
N ARG A 170 6.20 -17.27 -13.10
CA ARG A 170 5.15 -18.05 -13.77
C ARG A 170 3.96 -18.37 -12.85
N ALA A 171 4.21 -18.60 -11.58
CA ALA A 171 3.18 -19.04 -10.63
C ALA A 171 2.40 -17.87 -10.01
N VAL A 172 3.05 -16.71 -9.75
CA VAL A 172 2.44 -15.64 -8.97
C VAL A 172 1.18 -15.03 -9.63
N PRO A 173 1.04 -14.90 -10.97
CA PRO A 173 -0.21 -14.44 -11.56
C PRO A 173 -1.42 -15.34 -11.25
N LEU A 174 -1.21 -16.65 -11.14
CA LEU A 174 -2.25 -17.60 -10.77
C LEU A 174 -2.65 -17.46 -9.29
N VAL A 175 -1.68 -17.21 -8.42
CA VAL A 175 -1.95 -16.94 -7.00
C VAL A 175 -2.71 -15.63 -6.83
N GLU A 176 -2.30 -14.58 -7.52
CA GLU A 176 -3.01 -13.28 -7.49
C GLU A 176 -4.42 -13.40 -8.05
N ARG A 177 -4.61 -14.20 -9.10
CA ARG A 177 -5.95 -14.51 -9.62
C ARG A 177 -6.82 -15.17 -8.56
N ALA A 178 -6.31 -16.19 -7.87
CA ALA A 178 -7.04 -16.86 -6.79
C ALA A 178 -7.37 -15.90 -5.63
N ILE A 179 -6.46 -14.98 -5.29
CA ILE A 179 -6.70 -13.93 -4.29
C ILE A 179 -7.87 -13.03 -4.73
N VAL A 180 -7.86 -12.56 -5.97
CA VAL A 180 -8.93 -11.70 -6.51
C VAL A 180 -10.26 -12.45 -6.61
N ASP A 181 -10.25 -13.68 -7.10
CA ASP A 181 -11.44 -14.53 -7.22
C ASP A 181 -12.05 -14.88 -5.85
N SER A 182 -11.27 -14.82 -4.76
CA SER A 182 -11.77 -14.95 -3.38
C SER A 182 -12.48 -13.69 -2.84
N GLY A 183 -12.63 -12.65 -3.69
CA GLY A 183 -13.28 -11.39 -3.35
C GLY A 183 -12.37 -10.40 -2.64
N ILE A 184 -11.05 -10.53 -2.75
CA ILE A 184 -10.08 -9.54 -2.24
C ILE A 184 -9.76 -8.54 -3.36
N MET A 185 -9.94 -7.26 -3.10
CA MET A 185 -9.46 -6.20 -3.98
C MET A 185 -7.95 -6.08 -3.86
N LEU A 186 -7.20 -6.45 -4.89
CA LEU A 186 -5.74 -6.41 -4.88
C LEU A 186 -5.21 -5.21 -5.68
N PHE A 187 -4.45 -4.35 -5.01
CA PHE A 187 -3.78 -3.20 -5.62
C PHE A 187 -2.27 -3.34 -5.49
N LYS A 188 -1.55 -3.20 -6.62
CA LYS A 188 -0.08 -3.29 -6.66
C LYS A 188 0.53 -1.94 -7.06
N TYR A 189 1.19 -1.27 -6.13
CA TYR A 189 1.87 0.01 -6.37
C TYR A 189 3.37 -0.17 -6.45
N TRP A 190 3.94 0.32 -7.56
CA TRP A 190 5.39 0.46 -7.72
C TRP A 190 5.78 1.93 -7.61
N LEU A 191 6.63 2.26 -6.65
CA LEU A 191 7.19 3.60 -6.50
C LEU A 191 8.49 3.69 -7.30
N GLU A 192 8.43 4.45 -8.38
CA GLU A 192 9.60 4.71 -9.23
C GLU A 192 10.33 5.97 -8.78
N VAL A 193 11.66 5.90 -8.69
CA VAL A 193 12.54 7.02 -8.35
C VAL A 193 13.69 7.07 -9.34
N SER A 194 14.13 8.26 -9.74
CA SER A 194 15.29 8.40 -10.61
C SER A 194 16.59 8.08 -9.88
N PRO A 195 17.67 7.69 -10.60
CA PRO A 195 18.99 7.44 -10.01
C PRO A 195 19.49 8.63 -9.19
N GLN A 196 19.36 9.83 -9.73
CA GLN A 196 19.83 11.08 -9.10
C GLN A 196 19.07 11.36 -7.79
N GLU A 197 17.75 11.19 -7.81
CA GLU A 197 16.94 11.42 -6.59
C GLU A 197 17.20 10.32 -5.55
N GLN A 198 17.43 9.06 -5.97
CA GLN A 198 17.82 7.99 -5.05
C GLN A 198 19.13 8.32 -4.35
N THR A 199 20.16 8.72 -5.11
CA THR A 199 21.45 9.14 -4.56
C THR A 199 21.28 10.24 -3.53
N ARG A 200 20.63 11.34 -3.91
CA ARG A 200 20.36 12.47 -3.01
C ARG A 200 19.65 12.05 -1.71
N ARG A 201 18.74 11.06 -1.80
CA ARG A 201 18.00 10.56 -0.62
C ARG A 201 18.85 9.69 0.30
N LEU A 202 19.74 8.89 -0.27
CA LEU A 202 20.65 8.05 0.51
C LEU A 202 21.71 8.90 1.22
N GLU A 203 22.28 9.88 0.52
CA GLU A 203 23.19 10.88 1.11
C GLU A 203 22.53 11.61 2.28
N ALA A 204 21.32 12.13 2.10
CA ALA A 204 20.54 12.78 3.16
C ALA A 204 20.16 11.86 4.33
N ARG A 205 20.28 10.53 4.19
CA ARG A 205 20.13 9.59 5.32
C ARG A 205 21.42 9.44 6.11
N ILE A 206 22.57 9.50 5.44
CA ILE A 206 23.88 9.45 6.08
C ILE A 206 24.06 10.67 7.00
N GLU A 207 23.64 11.84 6.53
CA GLU A 207 23.79 13.11 7.25
C GLU A 207 22.79 13.32 8.40
N ASP A 208 21.64 12.68 8.40
CA ASP A 208 20.59 12.85 9.43
C ASP A 208 20.60 11.69 10.43
N GLY A 209 21.11 11.92 11.63
CA GLY A 209 21.16 10.93 12.71
C GLY A 209 19.81 10.31 13.09
N ARG A 210 18.69 10.97 12.77
CA ARG A 210 17.34 10.42 12.94
C ARG A 210 16.95 9.44 11.83
N LYS A 211 17.74 9.32 10.77
CA LYS A 211 17.48 8.51 9.59
C LYS A 211 18.56 7.45 9.32
N ILE A 212 19.71 7.55 9.95
CA ILE A 212 20.85 6.66 9.72
C ILE A 212 20.49 5.18 9.93
N TRP A 213 19.58 4.88 10.87
CA TRP A 213 19.09 3.53 11.13
C TRP A 213 18.35 2.90 9.92
N LYS A 214 17.92 3.73 8.95
CA LYS A 214 17.29 3.28 7.69
C LYS A 214 18.31 2.93 6.61
N LEU A 215 19.59 3.16 6.86
CA LEU A 215 20.67 2.81 5.95
C LEU A 215 21.27 1.49 6.40
N THR A 216 21.01 0.44 5.68
CA THR A 216 21.54 -0.89 5.94
C THR A 216 22.66 -1.23 4.96
N PRO A 217 23.55 -2.21 5.28
CA PRO A 217 24.52 -2.72 4.29
C PRO A 217 23.84 -3.22 3.00
N MET A 218 22.57 -3.65 3.10
CA MET A 218 21.77 -4.05 1.95
C MET A 218 21.43 -2.87 1.03
N ASP A 219 21.08 -1.70 1.59
CA ASP A 219 20.81 -0.49 0.80
C ASP A 219 22.03 -0.09 -0.05
N LEU A 220 23.23 -0.19 0.51
CA LEU A 220 24.48 0.12 -0.20
C LEU A 220 24.76 -0.87 -1.34
N LYS A 221 24.55 -2.18 -1.08
CA LYS A 221 24.66 -3.22 -2.13
C LYS A 221 23.61 -3.04 -3.22
N SER A 222 22.36 -2.72 -2.85
CA SER A 222 21.28 -2.43 -3.79
C SER A 222 21.60 -1.23 -4.66
N TYR A 223 22.11 -0.16 -4.09
CA TYR A 223 22.48 1.06 -4.80
C TYR A 223 23.46 0.79 -5.94
N SER A 224 24.51 0.00 -5.69
CA SER A 224 25.52 -0.34 -6.72
C SER A 224 24.97 -1.21 -7.86
N ARG A 225 23.80 -1.88 -7.67
CA ARG A 225 23.19 -2.80 -8.63
C ARG A 225 21.97 -2.22 -9.35
N TRP A 226 21.97 -0.93 -9.62
CA TRP A 226 20.83 -0.23 -10.23
C TRP A 226 20.25 -0.93 -11.47
N TYR A 227 21.11 -1.34 -12.40
CA TYR A 227 20.66 -1.97 -13.65
C TYR A 227 20.20 -3.42 -13.47
N ASP A 228 20.73 -4.15 -12.49
CA ASP A 228 20.25 -5.49 -12.15
C ASP A 228 18.80 -5.41 -11.60
N TYR A 229 18.54 -4.45 -10.72
CA TYR A 229 17.19 -4.15 -10.28
C TYR A 229 16.28 -3.65 -11.40
N SER A 230 16.80 -2.90 -12.37
CA SER A 230 16.01 -2.47 -13.53
C SER A 230 15.57 -3.66 -14.37
N ARG A 231 16.49 -4.57 -14.69
CA ARG A 231 16.16 -5.81 -15.41
C ARG A 231 15.18 -6.70 -14.64
N ALA A 232 15.39 -6.84 -13.35
CA ALA A 232 14.50 -7.62 -12.49
C ALA A 232 13.08 -7.03 -12.45
N ARG A 233 12.93 -5.70 -12.35
CA ARG A 233 11.65 -5.00 -12.43
C ARG A 233 10.97 -5.22 -13.78
N ASP A 234 11.70 -5.05 -14.87
CA ASP A 234 11.13 -5.14 -16.23
C ASP A 234 10.62 -6.56 -16.50
N ASP A 235 11.38 -7.60 -16.10
CA ASP A 235 10.94 -9.00 -16.18
C ASP A 235 9.71 -9.25 -15.29
N MET A 236 9.68 -8.66 -14.09
CA MET A 236 8.56 -8.76 -13.16
C MET A 236 7.30 -8.13 -13.78
N PHE A 237 7.37 -6.92 -14.29
CA PHE A 237 6.23 -6.27 -14.94
C PHE A 237 5.75 -7.08 -16.13
N LYS A 238 6.65 -7.50 -17.02
CA LYS A 238 6.30 -8.31 -18.18
C LYS A 238 5.56 -9.59 -17.81
N ALA A 239 5.91 -10.22 -16.71
CA ALA A 239 5.32 -11.50 -16.29
C ALA A 239 4.05 -11.35 -15.44
N THR A 240 3.88 -10.22 -14.75
CA THR A 240 2.88 -10.10 -13.68
C THR A 240 1.96 -8.87 -13.80
N ASP A 241 2.09 -8.06 -14.85
CA ASP A 241 1.12 -7.02 -15.16
C ASP A 241 -0.07 -7.66 -15.88
N THR A 242 -1.11 -7.95 -15.10
CA THR A 242 -2.28 -8.72 -15.56
C THR A 242 -3.55 -7.88 -15.44
N GLY A 243 -4.57 -8.20 -16.25
CA GLY A 243 -5.85 -7.48 -16.21
C GLY A 243 -6.58 -7.57 -14.86
N HIS A 244 -6.38 -8.67 -14.11
CA HIS A 244 -6.98 -8.84 -12.78
C HIS A 244 -6.15 -8.22 -11.63
N ALA A 245 -4.86 -7.96 -11.84
CA ALA A 245 -3.98 -7.36 -10.87
C ALA A 245 -2.88 -6.53 -11.58
N PRO A 246 -3.21 -5.36 -12.14
CA PRO A 246 -2.25 -4.52 -12.84
C PRO A 246 -1.28 -3.84 -11.90
N TRP A 247 -0.08 -3.49 -12.41
CA TRP A 247 0.86 -2.64 -11.72
C TRP A 247 0.53 -1.16 -11.90
N LEU A 248 0.44 -0.45 -10.80
CA LEU A 248 0.22 0.99 -10.74
C LEU A 248 1.55 1.68 -10.42
N VAL A 249 2.14 2.36 -11.40
CA VAL A 249 3.47 2.97 -11.27
C VAL A 249 3.34 4.44 -10.88
N ALA A 250 3.88 4.80 -9.72
CA ALA A 250 3.89 6.17 -9.23
C ALA A 250 5.28 6.79 -9.32
N ASN A 251 5.40 7.95 -10.00
CA ASN A 251 6.62 8.75 -9.94
C ASN A 251 6.80 9.33 -8.53
N SER A 252 7.86 8.93 -7.86
CA SER A 252 8.12 9.32 -6.48
C SER A 252 9.29 10.30 -6.32
N ASN A 253 9.78 10.95 -7.38
CA ASN A 253 10.81 11.98 -7.27
C ASN A 253 10.38 13.14 -6.37
N ASP A 254 9.11 13.52 -6.39
CA ASP A 254 8.51 14.35 -5.34
C ASP A 254 7.68 13.47 -4.40
N LYS A 255 8.17 13.27 -3.17
CA LYS A 255 7.51 12.44 -2.16
C LYS A 255 6.13 12.94 -1.75
N ARG A 256 5.91 14.26 -1.76
CA ARG A 256 4.62 14.86 -1.39
C ARG A 256 3.59 14.55 -2.45
N ARG A 257 3.91 14.83 -3.71
CA ARG A 257 3.04 14.53 -4.84
C ARG A 257 2.77 13.04 -4.99
N ALA A 258 3.80 12.20 -4.85
CA ALA A 258 3.63 10.74 -4.92
C ALA A 258 2.62 10.23 -3.90
N ARG A 259 2.69 10.70 -2.64
CA ARG A 259 1.74 10.30 -1.60
C ARG A 259 0.31 10.73 -1.93
N LEU A 260 0.11 11.98 -2.31
CA LEU A 260 -1.21 12.47 -2.67
C LEU A 260 -1.77 11.72 -3.88
N ASN A 261 -0.97 11.53 -4.92
CA ASN A 261 -1.39 10.84 -6.14
C ASN A 261 -1.76 9.37 -5.87
N ILE A 262 -0.96 8.65 -5.08
CA ILE A 262 -1.26 7.25 -4.74
C ILE A 262 -2.54 7.15 -3.90
N ILE A 263 -2.73 8.03 -2.92
CA ILE A 263 -3.95 8.04 -2.10
C ILE A 263 -5.17 8.36 -2.98
N THR A 264 -5.06 9.38 -3.83
CA THR A 264 -6.14 9.76 -4.75
C THR A 264 -6.47 8.64 -5.74
N ASP A 265 -5.46 7.99 -6.33
CA ASP A 265 -5.66 6.85 -7.23
C ASP A 265 -6.35 5.68 -6.51
N LEU A 266 -5.91 5.33 -5.31
CA LEU A 266 -6.52 4.27 -4.51
C LEU A 266 -8.00 4.57 -4.23
N LEU A 267 -8.31 5.77 -3.76
CA LEU A 267 -9.68 6.19 -3.48
C LEU A 267 -10.57 6.20 -4.72
N SER A 268 -10.03 6.57 -5.89
CA SER A 268 -10.79 6.59 -7.15
C SER A 268 -11.12 5.20 -7.70
N ARG A 269 -10.38 4.17 -7.28
CA ARG A 269 -10.58 2.78 -7.74
C ARG A 269 -11.54 1.98 -6.89
N ILE A 270 -11.84 2.45 -5.68
CA ILE A 270 -12.71 1.76 -4.74
C ILE A 270 -14.06 2.46 -4.75
N PRO A 271 -15.17 1.78 -5.06
CA PRO A 271 -16.51 2.37 -5.10
C PRO A 271 -17.11 2.47 -3.69
N TYR A 272 -16.41 3.17 -2.78
CA TYR A 272 -16.90 3.37 -1.43
C TYR A 272 -17.95 4.48 -1.37
N GLU A 273 -18.90 4.31 -0.46
CA GLU A 273 -19.96 5.26 -0.16
C GLU A 273 -19.87 5.73 1.28
N GLU A 274 -20.50 6.86 1.57
CA GLU A 274 -20.57 7.37 2.92
C GLU A 274 -21.59 6.56 3.74
N VAL A 275 -21.11 5.90 4.79
CA VAL A 275 -21.98 5.16 5.70
C VAL A 275 -22.77 6.13 6.57
N PRO A 276 -24.11 6.04 6.59
CA PRO A 276 -24.92 6.91 7.43
C PRO A 276 -24.52 6.81 8.90
N ARG A 277 -24.30 7.95 9.53
CA ARG A 277 -23.97 8.04 10.96
C ARG A 277 -25.15 8.60 11.75
N GLU A 278 -25.49 7.92 12.83
CA GLU A 278 -26.38 8.51 13.83
C GLU A 278 -25.71 9.72 14.50
N LYS A 279 -26.51 10.75 14.78
CA LYS A 279 -26.01 11.90 15.54
C LYS A 279 -25.75 11.51 16.98
N VAL A 280 -24.49 11.36 17.34
CA VAL A 280 -24.09 11.00 18.70
C VAL A 280 -24.05 12.25 19.57
N LYS A 281 -24.75 12.22 20.72
CA LYS A 281 -24.61 13.20 21.78
C LYS A 281 -23.89 12.56 22.95
N LEU A 282 -22.91 13.28 23.52
CA LEU A 282 -22.24 12.78 24.74
C LEU A 282 -23.26 12.67 25.88
N PRO A 283 -23.33 11.54 26.56
CA PRO A 283 -24.18 11.41 27.76
C PRO A 283 -23.62 12.28 28.89
N LYS A 284 -24.46 12.61 29.82
CA LYS A 284 -24.01 13.32 31.04
C LYS A 284 -23.09 12.38 31.84
N ARG A 285 -21.97 12.92 32.32
CA ARG A 285 -21.10 12.16 33.23
C ARG A 285 -21.86 11.81 34.50
N GLN A 286 -21.59 10.63 35.04
CA GLN A 286 -22.08 10.25 36.36
C GLN A 286 -21.60 11.26 37.43
N ARG A 287 -22.39 11.39 38.48
CA ARG A 287 -21.96 12.16 39.66
C ARG A 287 -20.91 11.36 40.45
N PRO A 288 -20.06 12.01 41.27
CA PRO A 288 -19.02 11.32 42.05
C PRO A 288 -19.53 10.21 42.94
N GLY A 289 -20.80 10.32 43.47
CA GLY A 289 -21.44 9.26 44.27
C GLY A 289 -20.64 8.84 45.50
N GLY A 290 -19.98 9.80 46.17
CA GLY A 290 -19.11 9.50 47.32
C GLY A 290 -17.67 9.11 46.95
N TYR A 291 -17.30 9.12 45.68
CA TYR A 291 -15.90 8.89 45.27
C TYR A 291 -15.02 10.08 45.67
N HIS A 292 -13.98 9.79 46.43
CA HIS A 292 -12.89 10.70 46.75
C HIS A 292 -11.60 10.18 46.09
N GLU A 293 -10.85 11.06 45.48
CA GLU A 293 -9.56 10.67 44.88
C GLU A 293 -8.61 10.23 46.02
N PRO A 294 -8.02 9.04 45.92
CA PRO A 294 -7.17 8.52 47.01
C PRO A 294 -5.91 9.36 47.14
N ASP A 295 -5.56 9.66 48.38
CA ASP A 295 -4.32 10.36 48.75
C ASP A 295 -3.16 9.36 48.83
N TYR A 296 -2.59 9.01 47.68
CA TYR A 296 -1.35 8.23 47.58
C TYR A 296 -0.34 8.89 46.64
N PRO A 297 0.97 8.72 46.88
CA PRO A 297 2.00 9.40 46.08
C PRO A 297 2.09 8.81 44.67
N LEU A 298 1.49 9.48 43.69
CA LEU A 298 1.62 9.14 42.28
C LEU A 298 2.98 9.61 41.74
N LYS A 299 3.68 8.71 41.03
CA LYS A 299 4.85 9.08 40.25
C LYS A 299 4.39 9.76 38.95
N ARG A 300 4.29 11.07 38.98
CA ARG A 300 3.91 11.88 37.82
C ARG A 300 5.11 12.13 36.90
N ILE A 301 4.87 12.10 35.60
CA ILE A 301 5.86 12.54 34.62
C ILE A 301 6.02 14.07 34.77
N PRO A 302 7.25 14.60 34.94
CA PRO A 302 7.46 16.05 35.02
C PRO A 302 7.00 16.76 33.76
N GLU A 303 6.20 17.80 33.90
CA GLU A 303 5.82 18.68 32.78
C GLU A 303 7.02 19.58 32.46
N LYS A 304 7.62 19.38 31.30
CA LYS A 304 8.80 20.15 30.81
C LYS A 304 8.46 21.06 29.63
N PHE A 305 7.25 20.96 29.07
CA PHE A 305 6.77 21.70 27.90
C PHE A 305 5.35 22.23 28.12
#